data_606f96881855f635c44ec7027db7d1dd
#
_entry.id   606f96881855f635c44ec7027db7d1dd
#
_cell.length_a   1.000
_cell.length_b   1.000
_cell.length_c   1.000
_cell.angle_alpha   90.00
_cell.angle_beta   90.00
_cell.angle_gamma   90.00
#
_symmetry.space_group_name_H-M   'P 1'
#
loop_
_entity.id
_entity.type
_entity.pdbx_description
1 polymer ?
#
loop_
_entity_poly.entity_id
_entity_poly.type
_entity_poly.pdbx_seq_one_letter_code
_entity_poly.pdbx_strand_id
1 'polypeptide(L)'
;MSEKEISLQDILKELKPVIPPKNKEARGFSKAELKEVNLSIKEALKLKIPVDIRRKTKYQENVEKLKKVDLNLLRELVKKLPKKRIDKKELAKKHKKRVFRGLTAAGKKSRGLLKLKLKETHKHKWKKKQKERE
;
A
#
# COMPACT_ATOMS: atom_id res chain seq x y z
N MET A 1 -0.13 -38.01 -13.26
CA MET A 1 0.62 -36.77 -13.56
C MET A 1 0.25 -35.77 -12.45
N SER A 2 1.20 -35.48 -11.58
CA SER A 2 0.94 -34.58 -10.46
C SER A 2 0.77 -33.15 -11.00
N GLU A 3 -0.43 -32.60 -10.84
CA GLU A 3 -0.67 -31.16 -11.05
C GLU A 3 0.27 -30.42 -10.07
N LYS A 4 1.27 -29.74 -10.62
CA LYS A 4 2.12 -28.86 -9.83
C LYS A 4 1.24 -27.76 -9.25
N GLU A 5 1.03 -27.77 -7.95
CA GLU A 5 0.38 -26.66 -7.28
C GLU A 5 1.13 -25.37 -7.58
N ILE A 6 0.54 -24.52 -8.42
CA ILE A 6 1.12 -23.24 -8.79
C ILE A 6 1.15 -22.37 -7.56
N SER A 7 2.33 -22.07 -7.04
CA SER A 7 2.44 -21.23 -5.85
C SER A 7 2.22 -19.75 -6.20
N LEU A 8 1.65 -19.02 -5.25
CA LEU A 8 1.49 -17.56 -5.38
C LEU A 8 2.82 -16.87 -5.71
N GLN A 9 3.93 -17.39 -5.17
CA GLN A 9 5.25 -16.80 -5.38
C GLN A 9 5.72 -16.99 -6.82
N ASP A 10 5.39 -18.08 -7.48
CA ASP A 10 5.78 -18.34 -8.86
C ASP A 10 5.02 -17.41 -9.80
N ILE A 11 3.72 -17.23 -9.58
CA ILE A 11 2.93 -16.24 -10.34
C ILE A 11 3.48 -14.83 -10.16
N LEU A 12 3.85 -14.44 -8.94
CA LEU A 12 4.38 -13.10 -8.66
C LEU A 12 5.78 -12.89 -9.23
N LYS A 13 6.59 -13.95 -9.40
CA LYS A 13 7.89 -13.88 -10.10
C LYS A 13 7.71 -13.60 -11.58
N GLU A 14 6.72 -14.22 -12.22
CA GLU A 14 6.38 -13.97 -13.62
C GLU A 14 5.80 -12.55 -13.84
N LEU A 15 5.12 -12.01 -12.83
CA LEU A 15 4.55 -10.66 -12.83
C LEU A 15 5.57 -9.56 -12.53
N LYS A 16 6.80 -9.70 -13.01
CA LYS A 16 7.79 -8.64 -12.93
C LYS A 16 7.71 -7.74 -14.16
N PRO A 17 7.37 -6.46 -14.01
CA PRO A 17 7.34 -5.54 -15.14
C PRO A 17 8.76 -5.19 -15.60
N VAL A 18 8.89 -4.91 -16.90
CA VAL A 18 10.16 -4.60 -17.54
C VAL A 18 10.08 -3.22 -18.21
N ILE A 19 11.19 -2.52 -18.29
CA ILE A 19 11.33 -1.25 -19.00
C ILE A 19 12.22 -1.46 -20.23
N PRO A 20 11.65 -1.50 -21.44
CA PRO A 20 12.45 -1.49 -22.66
C PRO A 20 13.16 -0.12 -22.87
N PRO A 21 14.25 -0.03 -23.64
CA PRO A 21 14.86 -1.09 -24.43
C PRO A 21 15.88 -1.95 -23.68
N LYS A 22 16.23 -1.59 -22.46
CA LYS A 22 17.30 -2.27 -21.68
C LYS A 22 16.81 -3.49 -20.89
N ASN A 23 15.57 -3.90 -21.05
CA ASN A 23 14.91 -4.99 -20.30
C ASN A 23 15.19 -4.96 -18.78
N LYS A 24 15.27 -3.74 -18.24
CA LYS A 24 15.51 -3.52 -16.81
C LYS A 24 14.25 -3.81 -16.00
N GLU A 25 14.37 -4.54 -14.90
CA GLU A 25 13.25 -4.73 -13.99
C GLU A 25 12.73 -3.39 -13.46
N ALA A 26 11.43 -3.16 -13.64
CA ALA A 26 10.76 -1.99 -13.11
C ALA A 26 10.29 -2.23 -11.67
N ARG A 27 10.11 -1.15 -10.92
CA ARG A 27 9.59 -1.21 -9.54
C ARG A 27 8.18 -1.81 -9.47
N GLY A 28 7.36 -1.60 -10.50
CA GLY A 28 5.99 -2.06 -10.57
C GLY A 28 5.31 -1.67 -11.87
N PHE A 29 4.09 -2.16 -12.07
CA PHE A 29 3.24 -1.80 -13.21
C PHE A 29 2.72 -0.37 -13.07
N SER A 30 2.64 0.36 -14.19
CA SER A 30 2.10 1.71 -14.21
C SER A 30 0.57 1.72 -14.13
N LYS A 31 0.00 2.86 -13.72
CA LYS A 31 -1.45 3.06 -13.73
C LYS A 31 -2.07 2.86 -15.12
N ALA A 32 -1.36 3.24 -16.17
CA ALA A 32 -1.81 3.09 -17.54
C ALA A 32 -1.89 1.60 -17.95
N GLU A 33 -0.87 0.80 -17.60
CA GLU A 33 -0.84 -0.64 -17.84
C GLU A 33 -1.95 -1.38 -17.09
N LEU A 34 -2.22 -1.01 -15.84
CA LEU A 34 -3.31 -1.60 -15.04
C LEU A 34 -4.70 -1.28 -15.62
N LYS A 35 -4.91 -0.06 -16.13
CA LYS A 35 -6.17 0.34 -16.76
C LYS A 35 -6.51 -0.50 -17.98
N GLU A 36 -5.54 -0.88 -18.79
CA GLU A 36 -5.72 -1.74 -19.99
C GLU A 36 -6.28 -3.13 -19.64
N VAL A 37 -6.05 -3.59 -18.40
CA VAL A 37 -6.53 -4.88 -17.89
C VAL A 37 -7.76 -4.70 -16.99
N ASN A 38 -8.34 -3.49 -16.95
CA ASN A 38 -9.46 -3.13 -16.08
C ASN A 38 -9.20 -3.38 -14.59
N LEU A 39 -7.95 -3.20 -14.17
CA LEU A 39 -7.52 -3.41 -12.80
C LEU A 39 -7.31 -2.07 -12.09
N SER A 40 -7.97 -1.88 -10.96
CA SER A 40 -7.72 -0.69 -10.13
C SER A 40 -6.40 -0.85 -9.34
N ILE A 41 -5.76 0.27 -9.00
CA ILE A 41 -4.55 0.27 -8.17
C ILE A 41 -4.79 -0.45 -6.83
N LYS A 42 -5.97 -0.23 -6.23
CA LYS A 42 -6.33 -0.85 -4.95
C LYS A 42 -6.45 -2.37 -5.06
N GLU A 43 -7.03 -2.86 -6.14
CA GLU A 43 -7.14 -4.29 -6.41
C GLU A 43 -5.78 -4.91 -6.69
N ALA A 44 -4.95 -4.29 -7.54
CA ALA A 44 -3.59 -4.74 -7.81
C ALA A 44 -2.78 -4.90 -6.51
N LEU A 45 -2.84 -3.92 -5.61
CA LEU A 45 -2.19 -3.99 -4.30
C LEU A 45 -2.76 -5.11 -3.41
N LYS A 46 -4.07 -5.33 -3.42
CA LYS A 46 -4.69 -6.47 -2.71
C LYS A 46 -4.19 -7.81 -3.24
N LEU A 47 -4.01 -7.92 -4.54
CA LEU A 47 -3.50 -9.10 -5.23
C LEU A 47 -1.97 -9.28 -5.10
N LYS A 48 -1.29 -8.39 -4.38
CA LYS A 48 0.18 -8.37 -4.23
C LYS A 48 0.94 -8.09 -5.52
N ILE A 49 0.28 -7.59 -6.55
CA ILE A 49 0.91 -7.16 -7.79
C ILE A 49 1.72 -5.89 -7.52
N PRO A 50 3.00 -5.82 -7.92
CA PRO A 50 3.81 -4.62 -7.72
C PRO A 50 3.29 -3.47 -8.58
N VAL A 51 3.07 -2.30 -7.97
CA VAL A 51 2.54 -1.10 -8.65
C VAL A 51 3.50 0.08 -8.47
N ASP A 52 3.80 0.78 -9.55
CA ASP A 52 4.55 2.02 -9.54
C ASP A 52 3.64 3.20 -9.94
N ILE A 53 3.16 3.93 -8.96
CA ILE A 53 2.26 5.08 -9.15
C ILE A 53 2.97 6.24 -9.87
N ARG A 54 4.31 6.33 -9.74
CA ARG A 54 5.10 7.44 -10.30
C ARG A 54 5.32 7.26 -11.80
N ARG A 55 5.37 6.02 -12.29
CA ARG A 55 5.59 5.72 -13.70
C ARG A 55 4.32 6.00 -14.51
N LYS A 56 4.45 6.83 -15.54
CA LYS A 56 3.36 7.19 -16.45
C LYS A 56 3.43 6.43 -17.79
N THR A 57 4.58 5.82 -18.09
CA THR A 57 4.79 5.09 -19.35
C THR A 57 3.98 3.79 -19.38
N LYS A 58 3.53 3.43 -20.57
CA LYS A 58 2.82 2.18 -20.85
C LYS A 58 3.66 1.35 -21.81
N TYR A 59 3.92 0.09 -21.45
CA TYR A 59 4.62 -0.86 -22.30
C TYR A 59 3.71 -2.05 -22.59
N GLN A 60 3.62 -2.43 -23.86
CA GLN A 60 2.73 -3.49 -24.31
C GLN A 60 3.10 -4.85 -23.71
N GLU A 61 4.39 -5.14 -23.60
CA GLU A 61 4.90 -6.35 -22.98
C GLU A 61 4.40 -6.56 -21.54
N ASN A 62 4.33 -5.48 -20.78
CA ASN A 62 3.83 -5.53 -19.41
C ASN A 62 2.32 -5.75 -19.35
N VAL A 63 1.56 -5.17 -20.30
CA VAL A 63 0.12 -5.40 -20.43
C VAL A 63 -0.15 -6.87 -20.78
N GLU A 64 0.63 -7.44 -21.67
CA GLU A 64 0.51 -8.86 -22.05
C GLU A 64 0.80 -9.80 -20.87
N LYS A 65 1.83 -9.49 -20.07
CA LYS A 65 2.11 -10.23 -18.84
C LYS A 65 0.92 -10.22 -17.88
N LEU A 66 0.29 -9.06 -17.70
CA LEU A 66 -0.90 -8.94 -16.86
C LEU A 66 -2.10 -9.70 -17.41
N LYS A 67 -2.30 -9.72 -18.73
CA LYS A 67 -3.39 -10.46 -19.39
C LYS A 67 -3.23 -11.97 -19.31
N LYS A 68 -1.98 -12.47 -19.32
CA LYS A 68 -1.68 -13.92 -19.22
C LYS A 68 -2.00 -14.49 -17.84
N VAL A 69 -2.04 -13.68 -16.82
CA VAL A 69 -2.28 -14.14 -15.45
C VAL A 69 -3.76 -14.24 -15.15
N ASP A 70 -4.18 -15.38 -14.64
CA ASP A 70 -5.55 -15.56 -14.15
C ASP A 70 -5.76 -14.80 -12.82
N LEU A 71 -6.46 -13.69 -12.92
CA LEU A 71 -6.76 -12.83 -11.77
C LEU A 71 -7.68 -13.51 -10.75
N ASN A 72 -8.52 -14.46 -11.18
CA ASN A 72 -9.42 -15.17 -10.27
C ASN A 72 -8.64 -16.16 -9.41
N LEU A 73 -7.75 -16.93 -10.03
CA LEU A 73 -6.83 -17.80 -9.31
C LEU A 73 -5.98 -17.01 -8.30
N LEU A 74 -5.48 -15.86 -8.70
CA LEU A 74 -4.71 -14.96 -7.84
C LEU A 74 -5.52 -14.45 -6.65
N ARG A 75 -6.80 -14.11 -6.85
CA ARG A 75 -7.72 -13.71 -5.77
C ARG A 75 -7.93 -14.82 -4.76
N GLU A 76 -8.07 -16.06 -5.19
CA GLU A 76 -8.23 -17.22 -4.32
C GLU A 76 -6.99 -17.51 -3.51
N LEU A 77 -5.82 -17.52 -4.17
CA LEU A 77 -4.54 -17.73 -3.51
C LEU A 77 -4.26 -16.66 -2.44
N VAL A 78 -4.56 -15.39 -2.74
CA VAL A 78 -4.39 -14.30 -1.78
C VAL A 78 -5.37 -14.40 -0.60
N LYS A 79 -6.61 -14.91 -0.82
CA LYS A 79 -7.56 -15.16 0.28
C LYS A 79 -7.08 -16.24 1.24
N LYS A 80 -6.38 -17.26 0.73
CA LYS A 80 -5.80 -18.36 1.53
C LYS A 80 -4.60 -17.90 2.37
N LEU A 81 -3.99 -16.76 2.05
CA LEU A 81 -2.84 -16.25 2.82
C LEU A 81 -3.24 -15.89 4.25
N PRO A 82 -2.41 -16.28 5.23
CA PRO A 82 -2.64 -15.88 6.61
C PRO A 82 -2.56 -14.35 6.74
N LYS A 83 -3.58 -13.75 7.36
CA LYS A 83 -3.56 -12.32 7.65
C LYS A 83 -2.43 -12.02 8.63
N LYS A 84 -1.48 -11.17 8.24
CA LYS A 84 -0.41 -10.71 9.13
C LYS A 84 -1.04 -10.02 10.34
N ARG A 85 -1.02 -10.70 11.49
CA ARG A 85 -1.39 -10.05 12.76
C ARG A 85 -0.21 -9.20 13.20
N ILE A 86 -0.47 -7.93 13.40
CA ILE A 86 0.54 -7.01 13.95
C ILE A 86 0.64 -7.34 15.44
N ASP A 87 1.82 -7.80 15.85
CA ASP A 87 2.07 -8.05 17.27
C ASP A 87 2.06 -6.73 18.03
N LYS A 88 1.20 -6.63 19.05
CA LYS A 88 1.10 -5.46 19.92
C LYS A 88 2.43 -5.12 20.59
N LYS A 89 3.26 -6.15 20.88
CA LYS A 89 4.60 -5.97 21.43
C LYS A 89 5.55 -5.28 20.44
N GLU A 90 5.44 -5.58 19.15
CA GLU A 90 6.24 -4.89 18.13
C GLU A 90 5.81 -3.44 17.93
N LEU A 91 4.51 -3.16 17.97
CA LEU A 91 4.00 -1.79 17.94
C LEU A 91 4.44 -0.95 19.15
N ALA A 92 4.56 -1.59 20.32
CA ALA A 92 4.97 -0.94 21.56
C ALA A 92 6.50 -0.70 21.65
N LYS A 93 7.32 -1.33 20.79
CA LYS A 93 8.76 -1.12 20.79
C LYS A 93 9.12 0.35 20.58
N LYS A 94 9.99 0.87 21.43
CA LYS A 94 10.52 2.21 21.27
C LYS A 94 11.44 2.28 20.05
N HIS A 95 10.99 2.95 19.01
CA HIS A 95 11.82 3.16 17.81
C HIS A 95 12.79 4.33 18.01
N LYS A 96 14.03 4.18 17.53
CA LYS A 96 14.99 5.28 17.46
C LYS A 96 14.38 6.46 16.67
N LYS A 97 14.73 7.69 17.05
CA LYS A 97 14.23 8.93 16.40
C LYS A 97 12.69 9.12 16.48
N ARG A 98 12.01 8.50 17.45
CA ARG A 98 10.54 8.64 17.60
C ARG A 98 10.08 10.07 17.79
N VAL A 99 10.87 10.91 18.49
CA VAL A 99 10.60 12.34 18.67
C VAL A 99 10.59 13.04 17.31
N PHE A 100 11.61 12.78 16.48
CA PHE A 100 11.74 13.35 15.15
C PHE A 100 10.60 12.91 14.21
N ARG A 101 10.07 11.71 14.39
CA ARG A 101 8.90 11.22 13.65
C ARG A 101 7.58 11.77 14.14
N GLY A 102 7.55 12.53 15.21
CA GLY A 102 6.34 13.08 15.80
C GLY A 102 5.48 12.05 16.55
N LEU A 103 6.07 10.95 17.04
CA LEU A 103 5.38 9.89 17.76
C LEU A 103 5.19 10.21 19.26
N THR A 104 5.89 11.21 19.79
CA THR A 104 5.76 11.68 21.17
C THR A 104 5.08 13.03 21.21
N ALA A 105 4.58 13.46 22.39
CA ALA A 105 4.00 14.78 22.57
C ALA A 105 4.99 15.90 22.18
N ALA A 106 6.26 15.80 22.63
CA ALA A 106 7.32 16.74 22.27
C ALA A 106 7.58 16.75 20.75
N GLY A 107 7.68 15.57 20.12
CA GLY A 107 7.88 15.45 18.67
C GLY A 107 6.71 16.01 17.86
N LYS A 108 5.48 15.80 18.31
CA LYS A 108 4.28 16.39 17.70
C LYS A 108 4.32 17.92 17.77
N LYS A 109 4.69 18.46 18.93
CA LYS A 109 4.84 19.90 19.14
C LYS A 109 5.91 20.49 18.22
N SER A 110 7.10 19.87 18.19
CA SER A 110 8.23 20.29 17.35
C SER A 110 7.86 20.31 15.86
N ARG A 111 7.10 19.33 15.37
CA ARG A 111 6.65 19.25 13.97
C ARG A 111 5.37 20.01 13.65
N GLY A 112 4.83 20.77 14.59
CA GLY A 112 3.59 21.51 14.41
C GLY A 112 2.32 20.65 14.28
N LEU A 113 2.43 19.34 14.48
CA LEU A 113 1.30 18.40 14.37
C LEU A 113 0.24 18.61 15.45
N LEU A 114 0.60 19.24 16.56
CA LEU A 114 -0.34 19.62 17.62
C LEU A 114 -1.30 20.71 17.19
N LYS A 115 -0.93 21.58 16.24
CA LYS A 115 -1.83 22.63 15.75
C LYS A 115 -3.09 22.06 15.08
N LEU A 116 -2.96 20.93 14.40
CA LEU A 116 -4.09 20.24 13.78
C LEU A 116 -5.03 19.59 14.81
N LYS A 117 -4.48 19.12 15.94
CA LYS A 117 -5.26 18.52 17.02
C LYS A 117 -5.67 19.51 18.11
N LEU A 118 -5.07 20.70 18.18
CA LEU A 118 -5.45 21.73 19.14
C LEU A 118 -6.89 22.23 18.94
N LYS A 119 -7.43 22.14 17.72
CA LYS A 119 -8.85 22.39 17.46
C LYS A 119 -9.78 21.38 18.14
N GLU A 120 -9.27 20.18 18.45
CA GLU A 120 -10.00 19.09 19.12
C GLU A 120 -9.57 18.88 20.58
N THR A 121 -8.66 19.71 21.10
CA THR A 121 -8.26 19.62 22.51
C THR A 121 -9.39 20.03 23.43
N HIS A 122 -9.35 19.57 24.68
CA HIS A 122 -10.34 19.81 25.72
C HIS A 122 -10.74 21.30 25.85
N LYS A 123 -9.79 22.22 25.66
CA LYS A 123 -9.99 23.68 25.70
C LYS A 123 -10.91 24.17 24.57
N HIS A 124 -10.80 23.62 23.37
CA HIS A 124 -11.69 23.99 22.25
C HIS A 124 -13.05 23.31 22.33
N LYS A 125 -13.11 22.08 22.84
CA LYS A 125 -14.37 21.39 23.11
C LYS A 125 -15.17 22.13 24.16
N TRP A 126 -14.50 22.68 25.18
CA TRP A 126 -15.15 23.43 26.21
C TRP A 126 -15.73 24.76 25.70
N LYS A 127 -14.95 25.52 24.93
CA LYS A 127 -15.42 26.77 24.29
C LYS A 127 -16.59 26.52 23.33
N LYS A 128 -16.55 25.43 22.55
CA LYS A 128 -17.63 25.05 21.66
C LYS A 128 -18.91 24.73 22.44
N LYS A 129 -18.77 23.96 23.53
CA LYS A 129 -19.89 23.58 24.40
C LYS A 129 -20.48 24.74 25.17
N GLN A 130 -19.69 25.78 25.46
CA GLN A 130 -20.15 27.01 26.08
C GLN A 130 -20.97 27.84 25.07
N LYS A 131 -20.50 27.94 23.83
CA LYS A 131 -21.18 28.65 22.75
C LYS A 131 -22.48 27.98 22.28
N GLU A 132 -22.64 26.69 22.51
CA GLU A 132 -23.88 25.92 22.21
C GLU A 132 -24.93 26.07 23.36
N ARG A 133 -24.57 26.70 24.50
CA ARG A 133 -25.44 26.95 25.66
C ARG A 133 -25.92 28.40 25.78
N GLU A 134 -25.31 29.30 24.99
CA GLU A 134 -25.74 30.69 24.79
C GLU A 134 -26.71 30.79 23.59
#